data_50f9d382319b5bbed1e9f050536c16c7
#
_entry.id   50f9d382319b5bbed1e9f050536c16c7
#
_cell.length_a   1.000
_cell.length_b   1.000
_cell.length_c   1.000
_cell.angle_alpha   90.00
_cell.angle_beta   90.00
_cell.angle_gamma   90.00
#
_symmetry.space_group_name_H-M   'P 1'
#
loop_
_entity.id
_entity.type
_entity.pdbx_description
1 polymer ?
#
loop_
_entity_poly.entity_id
_entity_poly.type
_entity_poly.pdbx_seq_one_letter_code
_entity_poly.pdbx_strand_id
1 'polypeptide(L)'
;MKHALSAGLMMIFSLFGPNSGYAQPMTTSTPTTKILAIGTIDPGVDPAKVFAILPNEVRDTVDLYLNGKIDQWYSQQERRGVVFILNVTDPAAARDMLEKLPLGQAHLMSFELIPIGPLNQLRQLQGMKANP
;
A
#
# COMPACT_ATOMS: atom_id res chain seq x y z
N MET A 1 46.21 8.40 -68.18
CA MET A 1 45.14 9.23 -68.80
C MET A 1 43.85 8.46 -68.87
N LYS A 2 42.82 9.08 -68.50
CA LYS A 2 41.39 8.82 -68.62
C LYS A 2 40.71 8.25 -67.37
N HIS A 3 40.01 9.15 -66.83
CA HIS A 3 39.08 9.05 -65.74
C HIS A 3 37.78 8.39 -66.12
N ALA A 4 37.23 7.52 -65.27
CA ALA A 4 35.84 7.18 -65.31
C ALA A 4 35.27 7.37 -63.94
N LEU A 5 34.47 8.41 -63.78
CA LEU A 5 33.59 8.64 -62.63
C LEU A 5 32.42 7.67 -62.75
N SER A 6 32.24 6.77 -61.78
CA SER A 6 31.01 6.04 -61.61
C SER A 6 30.28 6.60 -60.39
N ALA A 7 29.20 7.33 -60.65
CA ALA A 7 28.30 7.84 -59.66
C ALA A 7 27.42 6.65 -59.17
N GLY A 8 27.70 6.19 -57.97
CA GLY A 8 26.84 5.25 -57.25
C GLY A 8 25.67 6.00 -56.60
N LEU A 9 24.50 5.83 -57.14
CA LEU A 9 23.22 6.31 -56.58
C LEU A 9 22.85 5.48 -55.36
N MET A 10 23.06 6.04 -54.21
CA MET A 10 22.70 5.41 -52.96
C MET A 10 21.21 5.70 -52.65
N MET A 11 20.32 4.73 -52.96
CA MET A 11 18.95 4.77 -52.54
C MET A 11 18.84 4.53 -51.03
N ILE A 12 18.49 5.58 -50.29
CA ILE A 12 18.15 5.47 -48.87
C ILE A 12 16.68 5.00 -48.82
N PHE A 13 16.49 3.74 -48.53
CA PHE A 13 15.17 3.20 -48.16
C PHE A 13 14.89 3.63 -46.71
N SER A 14 14.12 4.68 -46.53
CA SER A 14 13.50 5.01 -45.26
C SER A 14 12.41 4.00 -44.97
N LEU A 15 12.73 2.99 -44.16
CA LEU A 15 11.74 2.10 -43.55
C LEU A 15 11.03 2.87 -42.41
N PHE A 16 9.99 3.62 -42.78
CA PHE A 16 8.95 3.99 -41.82
C PHE A 16 8.11 2.75 -41.55
N GLY A 17 8.51 1.98 -40.53
CA GLY A 17 7.66 0.98 -39.92
C GLY A 17 6.45 1.65 -39.26
N PRO A 18 5.25 1.09 -39.36
CA PRO A 18 4.11 1.60 -38.62
C PRO A 18 4.44 1.48 -37.12
N ASN A 19 4.58 2.63 -36.48
CA ASN A 19 4.71 2.69 -35.03
C ASN A 19 3.36 2.30 -34.46
N SER A 20 3.13 0.99 -34.28
CA SER A 20 2.00 0.47 -33.52
C SER A 20 2.27 0.85 -32.07
N GLY A 21 1.89 2.06 -31.73
CA GLY A 21 1.82 2.50 -30.34
C GLY A 21 0.78 1.61 -29.65
N TYR A 22 1.25 0.52 -29.07
CA TYR A 22 0.46 -0.19 -28.08
C TYR A 22 0.25 0.80 -26.94
N ALA A 23 -0.96 1.36 -26.86
CA ALA A 23 -1.39 2.07 -25.68
C ALA A 23 -1.28 1.07 -24.53
N GLN A 24 -0.26 1.24 -23.70
CA GLN A 24 -0.18 0.48 -22.44
C GLN A 24 -1.45 0.79 -21.66
N PRO A 25 -2.15 -0.22 -21.13
CA PRO A 25 -3.27 0.05 -20.26
C PRO A 25 -2.73 0.92 -19.12
N MET A 26 -3.23 2.14 -19.02
CA MET A 26 -2.99 2.95 -17.85
C MET A 26 -3.59 2.20 -16.67
N THR A 27 -2.76 1.44 -15.97
CA THR A 27 -3.11 0.96 -14.65
C THR A 27 -3.13 2.19 -13.75
N THR A 28 -4.26 2.85 -13.71
CA THR A 28 -4.50 3.90 -12.73
C THR A 28 -4.49 3.22 -11.38
N SER A 29 -3.34 3.28 -10.71
CA SER A 29 -3.22 2.77 -9.35
C SER A 29 -4.23 3.50 -8.48
N THR A 30 -4.94 2.75 -7.66
CA THR A 30 -5.82 3.34 -6.66
C THR A 30 -4.97 4.11 -5.66
N PRO A 31 -5.29 5.38 -5.38
CA PRO A 31 -4.55 6.12 -4.37
C PRO A 31 -4.73 5.45 -3.00
N THR A 32 -3.67 5.39 -2.22
CA THR A 32 -3.75 4.96 -0.83
C THR A 32 -4.49 6.03 -0.03
N THR A 33 -5.57 5.64 0.62
CA THR A 33 -6.36 6.54 1.49
C THR A 33 -6.28 6.16 2.95
N LYS A 34 -5.97 4.90 3.24
CA LYS A 34 -5.83 4.34 4.59
C LYS A 34 -4.76 3.24 4.59
N ILE A 35 -4.35 2.84 5.77
CA ILE A 35 -3.50 1.66 5.98
C ILE A 35 -4.28 0.63 6.81
N LEU A 36 -4.41 -0.59 6.32
CA LEU A 36 -4.80 -1.73 7.12
C LEU A 36 -3.55 -2.25 7.83
N ALA A 37 -3.57 -2.26 9.15
CA ALA A 37 -2.47 -2.76 9.97
C ALA A 37 -2.90 -4.01 10.75
N ILE A 38 -2.14 -5.07 10.62
CA ILE A 38 -2.35 -6.32 11.36
C ILE A 38 -1.20 -6.44 12.37
N GLY A 39 -1.50 -6.24 13.65
CA GLY A 39 -0.56 -6.42 14.74
C GLY A 39 -0.71 -7.82 15.35
N THR A 40 0.37 -8.55 15.46
CA THR A 40 0.38 -9.90 16.03
C THR A 40 1.43 -9.99 17.12
N ILE A 41 1.07 -10.53 18.27
CA ILE A 41 2.04 -10.87 19.32
C ILE A 41 2.97 -11.97 18.78
N ASP A 42 4.26 -11.75 18.89
CA ASP A 42 5.24 -12.65 18.31
C ASP A 42 5.17 -14.05 18.96
N PRO A 43 5.39 -15.11 18.19
CA PRO A 43 5.39 -16.47 18.71
C PRO A 43 6.44 -16.65 19.81
N GLY A 44 6.06 -17.34 20.89
CA GLY A 44 6.97 -17.61 22.01
C GLY A 44 7.11 -16.49 23.04
N VAL A 45 6.44 -15.34 22.84
CA VAL A 45 6.39 -14.28 23.85
C VAL A 45 5.60 -14.76 25.06
N ASP A 46 6.21 -14.62 26.25
CA ASP A 46 5.56 -14.90 27.52
C ASP A 46 4.33 -14.00 27.71
N PRO A 47 3.14 -14.56 27.92
CA PRO A 47 1.93 -13.79 28.18
C PRO A 47 2.06 -12.79 29.33
N ALA A 48 2.80 -13.13 30.37
CA ALA A 48 2.99 -12.25 31.52
C ALA A 48 3.67 -10.93 31.15
N LYS A 49 4.60 -10.94 30.18
CA LYS A 49 5.25 -9.73 29.67
C LYS A 49 4.25 -8.82 28.93
N VAL A 50 3.35 -9.43 28.15
CA VAL A 50 2.30 -8.70 27.45
C VAL A 50 1.32 -8.08 28.44
N PHE A 51 0.84 -8.85 29.40
CA PHE A 51 -0.11 -8.35 30.41
C PHE A 51 0.46 -7.21 31.26
N ALA A 52 1.75 -7.21 31.54
CA ALA A 52 2.40 -6.12 32.26
C ALA A 52 2.37 -4.77 31.50
N ILE A 53 2.42 -4.82 30.17
CA ILE A 53 2.46 -3.63 29.29
C ILE A 53 1.05 -3.23 28.83
N LEU A 54 0.13 -4.16 28.76
CA LEU A 54 -1.19 -4.01 28.13
C LEU A 54 -1.99 -2.79 28.61
N PRO A 55 -2.01 -2.41 29.91
CA PRO A 55 -2.74 -1.22 30.35
C PRO A 55 -2.24 0.09 29.71
N ASN A 56 -0.93 0.21 29.49
CA ASN A 56 -0.35 1.37 28.82
C ASN A 56 -0.60 1.29 27.30
N GLU A 57 -0.44 0.12 26.71
CA GLU A 57 -0.76 -0.13 25.30
C GLU A 57 -2.19 0.30 24.96
N VAL A 58 -3.17 -0.12 25.77
CA VAL A 58 -4.58 0.22 25.55
C VAL A 58 -4.79 1.73 25.68
N ARG A 59 -4.18 2.38 26.65
CA ARG A 59 -4.30 3.84 26.83
C ARG A 59 -3.77 4.60 25.61
N ASP A 60 -2.56 4.27 25.17
CA ASP A 60 -1.91 4.96 24.07
C ASP A 60 -2.64 4.68 22.74
N THR A 61 -3.19 3.47 22.58
CA THR A 61 -4.05 3.12 21.42
C THR A 61 -5.35 3.92 21.44
N VAL A 62 -5.99 4.09 22.59
CA VAL A 62 -7.18 4.95 22.75
C VAL A 62 -6.86 6.40 22.39
N ASP A 63 -5.69 6.91 22.81
CA ASP A 63 -5.26 8.26 22.44
C ASP A 63 -5.11 8.43 20.91
N LEU A 64 -4.56 7.44 20.21
CA LEU A 64 -4.50 7.44 18.75
C LEU A 64 -5.90 7.45 18.11
N TYR A 65 -6.83 6.72 18.68
CA TYR A 65 -8.22 6.70 18.20
C TYR A 65 -8.91 8.05 18.41
N LEU A 66 -8.80 8.63 19.61
CA LEU A 66 -9.39 9.92 19.92
C LEU A 66 -8.77 11.08 19.12
N ASN A 67 -7.50 10.96 18.74
CA ASN A 67 -6.82 11.90 17.85
C ASN A 67 -7.09 11.64 16.35
N GLY A 68 -8.00 10.73 16.02
CA GLY A 68 -8.40 10.44 14.65
C GLY A 68 -7.38 9.69 13.81
N LYS A 69 -6.34 9.12 14.43
CA LYS A 69 -5.32 8.33 13.73
C LYS A 69 -5.78 6.90 13.43
N ILE A 70 -6.63 6.35 14.28
CA ILE A 70 -7.28 5.06 14.09
C ILE A 70 -8.75 5.32 13.75
N ASP A 71 -9.21 4.78 12.64
CA ASP A 71 -10.61 4.84 12.21
C ASP A 71 -11.42 3.69 12.79
N GLN A 72 -10.88 2.48 12.71
CA GLN A 72 -11.50 1.26 13.23
C GLN A 72 -10.42 0.35 13.84
N TRP A 73 -10.84 -0.45 14.81
CA TRP A 73 -9.99 -1.42 15.49
C TRP A 73 -10.76 -2.67 15.86
N TYR A 74 -10.05 -3.81 15.79
CA TYR A 74 -10.63 -5.12 16.05
C TYR A 74 -9.63 -6.04 16.73
N SER A 75 -10.10 -6.96 17.57
CA SER A 75 -9.29 -8.07 18.07
C SER A 75 -9.32 -9.23 17.08
N GLN A 76 -8.19 -9.88 16.87
CA GLN A 76 -8.14 -11.13 16.12
C GLN A 76 -8.72 -12.27 16.97
N GLN A 77 -9.55 -13.13 16.38
CA GLN A 77 -10.22 -14.21 17.11
C GLN A 77 -9.33 -15.46 17.26
N GLU A 78 -8.52 -15.76 16.24
CA GLU A 78 -7.71 -16.98 16.21
C GLU A 78 -6.28 -16.79 16.69
N ARG A 79 -5.84 -15.56 16.86
CA ARG A 79 -4.47 -15.20 17.28
C ARG A 79 -4.54 -14.06 18.29
N ARG A 80 -3.48 -13.98 19.10
CA ARG A 80 -3.31 -12.78 19.96
C ARG A 80 -2.83 -11.61 19.10
N GLY A 81 -3.72 -10.69 18.85
CA GLY A 81 -3.40 -9.54 18.02
C GLY A 81 -4.58 -8.64 17.75
N VAL A 82 -4.33 -7.60 16.97
CA VAL A 82 -5.27 -6.55 16.64
C VAL A 82 -5.26 -6.27 15.14
N VAL A 83 -6.34 -5.70 14.65
CA VAL A 83 -6.42 -5.14 13.30
C VAL A 83 -6.85 -3.69 13.42
N PHE A 84 -6.12 -2.80 12.78
CA PHE A 84 -6.44 -1.37 12.73
C PHE A 84 -6.72 -0.94 11.28
N ILE A 85 -7.68 -0.06 11.11
CA ILE A 85 -7.79 0.79 9.92
C ILE A 85 -7.26 2.17 10.33
N LEU A 86 -6.12 2.57 9.75
CA LEU A 86 -5.43 3.79 10.11
C LEU A 86 -5.74 4.92 9.13
N ASN A 87 -5.97 6.12 9.65
CA ASN A 87 -6.17 7.35 8.88
C ASN A 87 -4.83 8.00 8.48
N VAL A 88 -3.92 7.20 7.95
CA VAL A 88 -2.65 7.64 7.37
C VAL A 88 -2.49 7.02 6.00
N THR A 89 -1.74 7.66 5.12
CA THR A 89 -1.57 7.22 3.72
C THR A 89 -0.16 6.71 3.42
N ASP A 90 0.80 7.01 4.30
CA ASP A 90 2.18 6.57 4.17
C ASP A 90 2.45 5.37 5.09
N PRO A 91 2.84 4.20 4.52
CA PRO A 91 3.19 3.03 5.32
C PRO A 91 4.34 3.25 6.31
N ALA A 92 5.32 4.10 5.97
CA ALA A 92 6.42 4.41 6.87
C ALA A 92 5.94 5.19 8.11
N ALA A 93 5.06 6.17 7.91
CA ALA A 93 4.44 6.91 9.00
C ALA A 93 3.54 6.02 9.87
N ALA A 94 2.81 5.08 9.25
CA ALA A 94 2.01 4.10 9.97
C ALA A 94 2.88 3.19 10.85
N ARG A 95 3.99 2.69 10.32
CA ARG A 95 4.95 1.86 11.05
C ARG A 95 5.53 2.58 12.25
N ASP A 96 6.04 3.79 12.04
CA ASP A 96 6.57 4.65 13.09
C ASP A 96 5.58 4.89 14.23
N MET A 97 4.33 5.12 13.88
CA MET A 97 3.26 5.35 14.85
C MET A 97 2.98 4.11 15.69
N LEU A 98 2.90 2.93 15.07
CA LEU A 98 2.59 1.68 15.76
C LEU A 98 3.78 1.13 16.55
N GLU A 99 5.01 1.28 16.06
CA GLU A 99 6.22 0.86 16.77
C GLU A 99 6.52 1.74 17.99
N LYS A 100 5.93 2.92 18.11
CA LYS A 100 5.97 3.77 19.30
C LYS A 100 5.00 3.34 20.41
N LEU A 101 4.01 2.51 20.09
CA LEU A 101 3.15 1.91 21.10
C LEU A 101 3.96 0.98 22.02
N PRO A 102 3.58 0.83 23.29
CA PRO A 102 4.36 0.07 24.27
C PRO A 102 4.73 -1.37 23.86
N LEU A 103 3.83 -2.12 23.22
CA LEU A 103 4.13 -3.47 22.74
C LEU A 103 5.08 -3.45 21.56
N GLY A 104 4.99 -2.43 20.68
CA GLY A 104 5.93 -2.22 19.59
C GLY A 104 7.32 -1.86 20.11
N GLN A 105 7.42 -0.94 21.05
CA GLN A 105 8.69 -0.55 21.68
C GLN A 105 9.37 -1.70 22.42
N ALA A 106 8.59 -2.57 23.05
CA ALA A 106 9.09 -3.75 23.75
C ALA A 106 9.46 -4.90 22.79
N HIS A 107 9.25 -4.74 21.48
CA HIS A 107 9.45 -5.78 20.47
C HIS A 107 8.68 -7.08 20.75
N LEU A 108 7.48 -6.95 21.30
CA LEU A 108 6.58 -8.06 21.60
C LEU A 108 5.50 -8.26 20.54
N MET A 109 5.32 -7.28 19.65
CA MET A 109 4.34 -7.28 18.57
C MET A 109 4.99 -6.85 17.27
N SER A 110 4.67 -7.56 16.19
CA SER A 110 5.04 -7.20 14.82
C SER A 110 3.81 -6.76 14.04
N PHE A 111 4.03 -5.88 13.03
CA PHE A 111 2.98 -5.27 12.25
C PHE A 111 3.15 -5.56 10.76
N GLU A 112 2.11 -6.09 10.14
CA GLU A 112 1.93 -6.12 8.70
C GLU A 112 1.11 -4.90 8.28
N LEU A 113 1.58 -4.14 7.29
CA LEU A 113 0.94 -2.92 6.80
C LEU A 113 0.52 -3.09 5.35
N ILE A 114 -0.76 -2.90 5.08
CA ILE A 114 -1.34 -3.03 3.75
C ILE A 114 -1.96 -1.69 3.36
N PRO A 115 -1.35 -0.94 2.41
CA PRO A 115 -1.97 0.24 1.86
C PRO A 115 -3.29 -0.12 1.17
N ILE A 116 -4.35 0.61 1.50
CA ILE A 116 -5.68 0.39 0.93
C ILE A 116 -6.25 1.71 0.41
N GLY A 117 -7.16 1.59 -0.55
CA GLY A 117 -7.83 2.73 -1.15
C GLY A 117 -9.24 2.37 -1.62
N PRO A 118 -9.92 3.28 -2.33
CA PRO A 118 -11.24 3.02 -2.88
C PRO A 118 -11.26 1.77 -3.77
N LEU A 119 -12.36 1.04 -3.76
CA LEU A 119 -12.53 -0.14 -4.59
C LEU A 119 -12.46 0.24 -6.09
N ASN A 120 -11.45 -0.25 -6.80
CA ASN A 120 -11.21 0.08 -8.22
C ASN A 120 -12.39 -0.26 -9.13
N GLN A 121 -13.07 -1.37 -8.84
CA GLN A 121 -14.20 -1.87 -9.63
C GLN A 121 -15.38 -0.89 -9.66
N LEU A 122 -15.49 0.02 -8.69
CA LEU A 122 -16.52 1.07 -8.69
C LEU A 122 -16.41 2.01 -9.88
N ARG A 123 -15.24 2.13 -10.52
CA ARG A 123 -15.05 2.91 -11.74
C ARG A 123 -15.85 2.37 -12.93
N GLN A 124 -16.17 1.07 -12.93
CA GLN A 124 -16.99 0.44 -13.96
C GLN A 124 -18.46 0.86 -13.88
N LEU A 125 -18.88 1.44 -12.75
CA LEU A 125 -20.22 2.01 -12.58
C LEU A 125 -20.39 3.36 -13.31
N GLN A 126 -19.31 3.98 -13.75
CA GLN A 126 -19.38 5.22 -14.53
C GLN A 126 -20.10 4.97 -15.86
N GLY A 127 -21.21 5.68 -16.06
CA GLY A 127 -22.06 5.52 -17.24
C GLY A 127 -23.13 4.43 -17.13
N MET A 128 -23.18 3.67 -16.04
CA MET A 128 -24.31 2.77 -15.77
C MET A 128 -25.54 3.60 -15.39
N LYS A 129 -26.64 3.37 -16.09
CA LYS A 129 -27.94 3.96 -15.70
C LYS A 129 -28.44 3.21 -14.46
N ALA A 130 -28.98 3.94 -13.49
CA ALA A 130 -29.72 3.33 -12.40
C ALA A 130 -30.85 2.47 -12.98
N ASN A 131 -30.96 1.23 -12.53
CA ASN A 131 -32.13 0.42 -12.86
C ASN A 131 -33.37 1.09 -12.24
N PRO A 132 -34.47 1.22 -13.01
CA PRO A 132 -35.71 1.80 -12.49
C PRO A 132 -36.30 0.95 -11.37
#